data_e64917da3a33821236a246562cc9f0b1
#
_entry.id   e64917da3a33821236a246562cc9f0b1
#
_cell.length_a   1.000
_cell.length_b   1.000
_cell.length_c   1.000
_cell.angle_alpha   90.00
_cell.angle_beta   90.00
_cell.angle_gamma   90.00
#
_symmetry.space_group_name_H-M   'P 1'
#
loop_
_entity.id
_entity.type
_entity.pdbx_description
1 polymer ?
#
loop_
_entity_poly.entity_id
_entity_poly.type
_entity_poly.pdbx_seq_one_letter_code
_entity_poly.pdbx_strand_id
1 'polypeptide(L)'
;MALVLASLPPRGAAAEALVGEYKLKAAFLYRISQFVEWPEGEAGERAFHICVLGSDPFGDSLRELSTRNHGSRPIALLYPATAREARACQMVYLDSGGKKAIGELTASLADLPVLTVGGAEQFVDQGGGVGFVVEGGKLRMEINVEVLRRARLKPSAKLLEVAARLVGTGRGGSS
;
A
#
# COMPACT_ATOMS: atom_id res chain seq x y z
N MET A 1 -32.92 37.89 9.49
CA MET A 1 -31.67 37.39 8.88
C MET A 1 -30.85 36.75 9.98
N ALA A 2 -30.82 35.42 10.04
CA ALA A 2 -30.03 34.69 11.02
C ALA A 2 -28.68 34.33 10.38
N LEU A 3 -27.59 34.83 10.95
CA LEU A 3 -26.23 34.48 10.54
C LEU A 3 -25.91 33.09 11.09
N VAL A 4 -25.80 32.10 10.21
CA VAL A 4 -25.27 30.78 10.57
C VAL A 4 -23.76 30.90 10.58
N LEU A 5 -23.17 30.98 11.78
CA LEU A 5 -21.74 30.84 11.97
C LEU A 5 -21.41 29.33 11.77
N ALA A 6 -20.85 29.00 10.62
CA ALA A 6 -20.24 27.71 10.40
C ALA A 6 -18.95 27.63 11.24
N SER A 7 -18.98 26.89 12.35
CA SER A 7 -17.80 26.61 13.17
C SER A 7 -16.86 25.66 12.42
N LEU A 8 -15.73 26.18 11.94
CA LEU A 8 -14.63 25.37 11.45
C LEU A 8 -14.09 24.51 12.60
N PRO A 9 -13.81 23.21 12.37
CA PRO A 9 -13.21 22.38 13.40
C PRO A 9 -11.81 22.92 13.77
N PRO A 10 -11.40 22.80 15.04
CA PRO A 10 -10.09 23.28 15.46
C PRO A 10 -9.00 22.52 14.68
N ARG A 11 -8.00 23.26 14.19
CA ARG A 11 -6.88 22.71 13.40
C ARG A 11 -6.16 21.52 14.07
N GLY A 12 -6.17 21.42 15.39
CA GLY A 12 -5.61 20.30 16.14
C GLY A 12 -6.31 18.97 15.87
N ALA A 13 -7.64 18.93 15.83
CA ALA A 13 -8.39 17.70 15.61
C ALA A 13 -8.16 17.08 14.24
N ALA A 14 -7.98 17.90 13.19
CA ALA A 14 -7.68 17.39 11.85
C ALA A 14 -6.25 16.78 11.77
N ALA A 15 -5.29 17.39 12.43
CA ALA A 15 -3.91 16.88 12.49
C ALA A 15 -3.84 15.55 13.26
N GLU A 16 -4.53 15.44 14.39
CA GLU A 16 -4.60 14.19 15.18
C GLU A 16 -5.29 13.06 14.40
N ALA A 17 -6.38 13.35 13.68
CA ALA A 17 -7.06 12.40 12.84
C ALA A 17 -6.16 11.87 11.71
N LEU A 18 -5.36 12.75 11.10
CA LEU A 18 -4.41 12.38 10.05
C LEU A 18 -3.28 11.48 10.58
N VAL A 19 -2.72 11.82 11.74
CA VAL A 19 -1.71 10.97 12.42
C VAL A 19 -2.29 9.59 12.74
N GLY A 20 -3.52 9.53 13.23
CA GLY A 20 -4.23 8.27 13.49
C GLY A 20 -4.43 7.44 12.23
N GLU A 21 -4.75 8.05 11.11
CA GLU A 21 -4.91 7.38 9.82
C GLU A 21 -3.60 6.73 9.36
N TYR A 22 -2.49 7.47 9.37
CA TYR A 22 -1.19 6.92 8.95
C TYR A 22 -0.63 5.87 9.90
N LYS A 23 -0.91 5.98 11.19
CA LYS A 23 -0.61 4.90 12.15
C LYS A 23 -1.37 3.61 11.79
N LEU A 24 -2.63 3.73 11.41
CA LEU A 24 -3.43 2.59 10.97
C LEU A 24 -2.94 2.04 9.63
N LYS A 25 -2.62 2.90 8.65
CA LYS A 25 -2.03 2.49 7.37
C LYS A 25 -0.71 1.74 7.58
N ALA A 26 0.17 2.19 8.47
CA ALA A 26 1.41 1.48 8.81
C ALA A 26 1.13 0.07 9.36
N ALA A 27 0.16 -0.06 10.27
CA ALA A 27 -0.26 -1.36 10.78
C ALA A 27 -0.82 -2.28 9.67
N PHE A 28 -1.56 -1.71 8.72
CA PHE A 28 -2.04 -2.46 7.54
C PHE A 28 -0.89 -2.89 6.64
N LEU A 29 0.10 -2.03 6.35
CA LEU A 29 1.28 -2.41 5.57
C LEU A 29 1.98 -3.63 6.18
N TYR A 30 2.19 -3.63 7.50
CA TYR A 30 2.74 -4.78 8.19
C TYR A 30 1.87 -6.03 8.03
N ARG A 31 0.56 -5.92 8.27
CA ARG A 31 -0.36 -7.05 8.13
C ARG A 31 -0.40 -7.59 6.70
N ILE A 32 -0.49 -6.72 5.72
CA ILE A 32 -0.47 -7.12 4.31
C ILE A 32 0.81 -7.92 4.00
N SER A 33 1.96 -7.46 4.49
CA SER A 33 3.22 -8.19 4.29
C SER A 33 3.19 -9.61 4.87
N GLN A 34 2.47 -9.84 5.96
CA GLN A 34 2.36 -11.17 6.59
C GLN A 34 1.36 -12.09 5.88
N PHE A 35 0.45 -11.55 5.07
CA PHE A 35 -0.62 -12.29 4.39
C PHE A 35 -0.45 -12.39 2.87
N VAL A 36 0.69 -11.97 2.37
CA VAL A 36 1.11 -12.16 0.97
C VAL A 36 2.38 -13.00 0.97
N GLU A 37 2.45 -13.97 0.07
CA GLU A 37 3.65 -14.78 -0.17
C GLU A 37 4.38 -14.25 -1.40
N TRP A 38 5.70 -14.08 -1.27
CA TRP A 38 6.61 -13.76 -2.36
C TRP A 38 7.19 -15.04 -2.96
N PRO A 39 7.57 -15.04 -4.26
CA PRO A 39 8.18 -16.22 -4.89
C PRO A 39 9.50 -16.59 -4.19
N GLU A 40 9.79 -17.89 -4.13
CA GLU A 40 11.06 -18.40 -3.63
C GLU A 40 12.21 -17.93 -4.53
N GLY A 41 13.35 -17.62 -3.95
CA GLY A 41 14.52 -17.06 -4.65
C GLY A 41 14.80 -15.60 -4.31
N GLU A 42 13.80 -14.86 -3.86
CA GLU A 42 13.98 -13.53 -3.22
C GLU A 42 14.56 -13.67 -1.79
N ALA A 43 14.74 -14.90 -1.32
CA ALA A 43 15.25 -15.23 0.02
C ALA A 43 16.76 -14.94 0.19
N GLY A 44 17.46 -14.52 -0.86
CA GLY A 44 18.87 -14.10 -0.78
C GLY A 44 19.09 -12.77 -0.07
N GLU A 45 18.05 -11.95 0.06
CA GLU A 45 18.14 -10.67 0.77
C GLU A 45 18.02 -10.88 2.27
N ARG A 46 18.96 -10.25 3.01
CA ARG A 46 19.02 -10.34 4.47
C ARG A 46 17.84 -9.64 5.15
N ALA A 47 17.17 -8.71 4.48
CA ALA A 47 16.04 -7.94 5.00
C ALA A 47 14.85 -7.97 4.04
N PHE A 48 13.65 -7.73 4.58
CA PHE A 48 12.44 -7.46 3.81
C PHE A 48 12.27 -5.94 3.68
N HIS A 49 12.40 -5.41 2.48
CA HIS A 49 12.36 -3.98 2.24
C HIS A 49 10.94 -3.49 2.02
N ILE A 50 10.48 -2.60 2.90
CA ILE A 50 9.29 -1.76 2.72
C ILE A 50 9.76 -0.37 2.33
N CYS A 51 9.31 0.11 1.20
CA CYS A 51 9.74 1.36 0.61
C CYS A 51 8.61 2.39 0.59
N VAL A 52 8.95 3.65 0.81
CA VAL A 52 8.04 4.78 0.59
C VAL A 52 8.60 5.61 -0.56
N LEU A 53 7.83 5.70 -1.64
CA LEU A 53 8.19 6.51 -2.80
C LEU A 53 7.58 7.91 -2.65
N GLY A 54 8.43 8.92 -2.72
CA GLY A 54 8.04 10.31 -2.52
C GLY A 54 8.10 10.75 -1.05
N SER A 55 7.14 11.58 -0.62
CA SER A 55 7.10 12.06 0.76
C SER A 55 6.64 10.95 1.71
N ASP A 56 7.29 10.84 2.86
CA ASP A 56 6.88 9.93 3.92
C ASP A 56 5.82 10.59 4.83
N PRO A 57 4.56 10.13 4.77
CA PRO A 57 3.49 10.68 5.60
C PRO A 57 3.38 9.98 6.97
N PHE A 58 4.13 8.90 7.19
CA PHE A 58 3.97 8.04 8.37
C PHE A 58 4.76 8.49 9.59
N GLY A 59 5.91 9.14 9.37
CA GLY A 59 6.81 9.52 10.45
C GLY A 59 7.24 8.31 11.30
N ASP A 60 7.10 8.41 12.63
CA ASP A 60 7.51 7.37 13.56
C ASP A 60 6.69 6.08 13.44
N SER A 61 5.43 6.17 13.00
CA SER A 61 4.55 4.99 12.89
C SER A 61 5.08 3.93 11.92
N LEU A 62 5.75 4.34 10.85
CA LEU A 62 6.38 3.38 9.93
C LEU A 62 7.71 2.88 10.49
N ARG A 63 8.48 3.74 11.17
CA ARG A 63 9.76 3.35 11.79
C ARG A 63 9.62 2.22 12.81
N GLU A 64 8.49 2.13 13.51
CA GLU A 64 8.20 1.01 14.39
C GLU A 64 8.21 -0.35 13.67
N LEU A 65 7.96 -0.39 12.36
CA LEU A 65 7.99 -1.62 11.58
C LEU A 65 9.42 -2.18 11.43
N SER A 66 10.45 -1.34 11.50
CA SER A 66 11.85 -1.79 11.45
C SER A 66 12.26 -2.59 12.69
N THR A 67 11.45 -2.60 13.75
CA THR A 67 11.65 -3.47 14.92
C THR A 67 11.00 -4.84 14.75
N ARG A 68 10.32 -5.08 13.63
CA ARG A 68 9.57 -6.31 13.35
C ARG A 68 10.24 -7.13 12.25
N ASN A 69 9.73 -8.34 12.07
CA ASN A 69 10.21 -9.26 11.05
C ASN A 69 9.09 -9.62 10.06
N HIS A 70 9.51 -9.95 8.85
CA HIS A 70 8.72 -10.70 7.87
C HIS A 70 9.29 -12.13 7.79
N GLY A 71 8.60 -13.09 8.38
CA GLY A 71 9.18 -14.42 8.61
C GLY A 71 10.44 -14.32 9.47
N SER A 72 11.57 -14.84 8.97
CA SER A 72 12.88 -14.77 9.63
C SER A 72 13.69 -13.51 9.27
N ARG A 73 13.22 -12.69 8.33
CA ARG A 73 13.94 -11.51 7.84
C ARG A 73 13.53 -10.25 8.60
N PRO A 74 14.46 -9.43 9.07
CA PRO A 74 14.11 -8.11 9.63
C PRO A 74 13.51 -7.22 8.54
N ILE A 75 12.56 -6.37 8.93
CA ILE A 75 12.01 -5.35 8.04
C ILE A 75 12.97 -4.17 8.01
N ALA A 76 13.33 -3.73 6.80
CA ALA A 76 14.10 -2.53 6.56
C ALA A 76 13.27 -1.52 5.76
N LEU A 77 13.39 -0.24 6.12
CA LEU A 77 12.70 0.84 5.43
C LEU A 77 13.67 1.51 4.45
N LEU A 78 13.21 1.73 3.22
CA LEU A 78 13.94 2.46 2.20
C LEU A 78 13.07 3.60 1.63
N TYR A 79 13.73 4.63 1.16
CA TYR A 79 13.09 5.81 0.61
C TYR A 79 13.64 6.11 -0.79
N PRO A 80 13.26 5.31 -1.80
CA PRO A 80 13.72 5.52 -3.16
C PRO A 80 13.25 6.86 -3.71
N ALA A 81 14.10 7.53 -4.46
CA ALA A 81 13.78 8.79 -5.11
C ALA A 81 12.95 8.58 -6.39
N THR A 82 13.06 7.41 -7.00
CA THR A 82 12.43 7.08 -8.27
C THR A 82 11.74 5.71 -8.23
N ALA A 83 10.75 5.53 -9.10
CA ALA A 83 10.10 4.24 -9.30
C ALA A 83 11.09 3.15 -9.75
N ARG A 84 12.16 3.52 -10.45
CA ARG A 84 13.21 2.59 -10.87
C ARG A 84 14.02 2.05 -9.69
N GLU A 85 14.37 2.89 -8.73
CA GLU A 85 15.08 2.49 -7.52
C GLU A 85 14.19 1.59 -6.62
N ALA A 86 12.88 1.79 -6.67
CA ALA A 86 11.91 0.97 -5.94
C ALA A 86 11.87 -0.51 -6.38
N ARG A 87 12.57 -0.88 -7.46
CA ARG A 87 12.70 -2.28 -7.92
C ARG A 87 13.46 -3.17 -6.94
N ALA A 88 14.21 -2.59 -6.02
CA ALA A 88 14.91 -3.29 -4.95
C ALA A 88 14.02 -3.61 -3.74
N CYS A 89 12.76 -3.21 -3.76
CA CYS A 89 11.84 -3.36 -2.64
C CYS A 89 10.94 -4.59 -2.82
N GLN A 90 10.50 -5.20 -1.73
CA GLN A 90 9.43 -6.20 -1.77
C GLN A 90 8.06 -5.55 -1.71
N MET A 91 7.94 -4.40 -1.02
CA MET A 91 6.71 -3.62 -0.94
C MET A 91 7.03 -2.15 -1.15
N VAL A 92 6.23 -1.45 -1.95
CA VAL A 92 6.37 -0.01 -2.21
C VAL A 92 5.05 0.69 -1.91
N TYR A 93 5.10 1.70 -1.06
CA TYR A 93 3.98 2.57 -0.77
C TYR A 93 4.13 3.91 -1.51
N LEU A 94 3.05 4.34 -2.16
CA LEU A 94 2.90 5.65 -2.79
C LEU A 94 1.67 6.34 -2.17
N ASP A 95 1.88 7.36 -1.34
CA ASP A 95 0.78 8.01 -0.63
C ASP A 95 -0.11 8.83 -1.55
N SER A 96 0.51 9.72 -2.27
CA SER A 96 -0.16 10.65 -3.17
C SER A 96 0.57 10.68 -4.51
N GLY A 97 -0.19 10.77 -5.55
CA GLY A 97 0.34 10.87 -6.90
C GLY A 97 -0.81 10.83 -7.87
N GLY A 98 -0.79 11.73 -8.85
CA GLY A 98 -1.75 11.68 -9.94
C GLY A 98 -1.51 10.44 -10.82
N LYS A 99 -2.36 10.24 -11.81
CA LYS A 99 -2.28 9.12 -12.78
C LYS A 99 -0.87 8.90 -13.35
N LYS A 100 -0.11 9.98 -13.55
CA LYS A 100 1.26 9.90 -14.07
C LYS A 100 2.18 9.16 -13.10
N ALA A 101 2.23 9.56 -11.84
CA ALA A 101 3.10 8.93 -10.84
C ALA A 101 2.73 7.46 -10.60
N ILE A 102 1.44 7.14 -10.56
CA ILE A 102 0.95 5.76 -10.44
C ILE A 102 1.36 4.96 -11.68
N GLY A 103 1.17 5.53 -12.88
CA GLY A 103 1.55 4.88 -14.14
C GLY A 103 3.06 4.62 -14.24
N GLU A 104 3.90 5.57 -13.83
CA GLU A 104 5.36 5.39 -13.78
C GLU A 104 5.78 4.29 -12.80
N LEU A 105 5.16 4.26 -11.61
CA LEU A 105 5.42 3.23 -10.60
C LEU A 105 5.03 1.85 -11.14
N THR A 106 3.79 1.70 -11.60
CA THR A 106 3.26 0.41 -12.08
C THR A 106 3.99 -0.10 -13.31
N ALA A 107 4.37 0.78 -14.23
CA ALA A 107 5.17 0.41 -15.41
C ALA A 107 6.60 -0.02 -15.04
N SER A 108 7.24 0.69 -14.09
CA SER A 108 8.60 0.35 -13.63
C SER A 108 8.69 -0.97 -12.89
N LEU A 109 7.61 -1.37 -12.23
CA LEU A 109 7.54 -2.58 -11.41
C LEU A 109 6.75 -3.72 -12.05
N ALA A 110 6.30 -3.54 -13.30
CA ALA A 110 5.56 -4.57 -14.02
C ALA A 110 6.32 -5.89 -14.02
N ASP A 111 5.61 -6.99 -13.72
CA ASP A 111 6.12 -8.36 -13.68
C ASP A 111 7.24 -8.65 -12.65
N LEU A 112 7.60 -7.65 -11.85
CA LEU A 112 8.50 -7.84 -10.72
C LEU A 112 7.72 -8.27 -9.47
N PRO A 113 8.33 -9.08 -8.57
CA PRO A 113 7.68 -9.52 -7.34
C PRO A 113 7.65 -8.40 -6.28
N VAL A 114 7.13 -7.26 -6.65
CA VAL A 114 7.00 -6.06 -5.81
C VAL A 114 5.53 -5.74 -5.61
N LEU A 115 5.09 -5.70 -4.35
CA LEU A 115 3.74 -5.30 -4.00
C LEU A 115 3.64 -3.77 -3.96
N THR A 116 2.84 -3.21 -4.85
CA THR A 116 2.52 -1.78 -4.82
C THR A 116 1.30 -1.52 -3.93
N VAL A 117 1.43 -0.57 -3.02
CA VAL A 117 0.36 -0.13 -2.12
C VAL A 117 0.21 1.39 -2.25
N GLY A 118 -1.01 1.91 -2.27
CA GLY A 118 -1.23 3.35 -2.43
C GLY A 118 -2.42 3.89 -1.65
N GLY A 119 -2.35 5.20 -1.35
CA GLY A 119 -3.42 5.95 -0.74
C GLY A 119 -4.21 6.83 -1.71
N ALA A 120 -3.79 6.92 -2.98
CA ALA A 120 -4.46 7.71 -3.99
C ALA A 120 -5.79 7.09 -4.44
N GLU A 121 -6.75 7.95 -4.79
CA GLU A 121 -8.04 7.49 -5.34
C GLU A 121 -7.83 6.61 -6.58
N GLN A 122 -8.65 5.55 -6.69
CA GLN A 122 -8.62 4.62 -7.83
C GLN A 122 -7.24 3.98 -8.07
N PHE A 123 -6.40 3.85 -7.02
CA PHE A 123 -5.05 3.31 -7.15
C PHE A 123 -5.04 1.93 -7.82
N VAL A 124 -5.94 1.04 -7.40
CA VAL A 124 -6.04 -0.32 -7.98
C VAL A 124 -6.58 -0.33 -9.41
N ASP A 125 -7.46 0.61 -9.76
CA ASP A 125 -8.00 0.76 -11.11
C ASP A 125 -6.95 1.32 -12.09
N GLN A 126 -5.94 2.01 -11.56
CA GLN A 126 -4.79 2.53 -12.31
C GLN A 126 -3.60 1.54 -12.34
N GLY A 127 -3.81 0.29 -11.96
CA GLY A 127 -2.81 -0.76 -12.03
C GLY A 127 -2.00 -0.97 -10.75
N GLY A 128 -2.37 -0.34 -9.65
CA GLY A 128 -1.80 -0.63 -8.33
C GLY A 128 -2.29 -1.96 -7.76
N GLY A 129 -1.49 -2.56 -6.88
CA GLY A 129 -1.80 -3.86 -6.27
C GLY A 129 -2.82 -3.77 -5.14
N VAL A 130 -2.58 -2.88 -4.17
CA VAL A 130 -3.47 -2.65 -3.02
C VAL A 130 -3.70 -1.16 -2.86
N GLY A 131 -4.96 -0.75 -2.76
CA GLY A 131 -5.37 0.64 -2.52
C GLY A 131 -5.99 0.80 -1.14
N PHE A 132 -5.62 1.85 -0.40
CA PHE A 132 -6.32 2.26 0.80
C PHE A 132 -7.46 3.21 0.45
N VAL A 133 -8.64 2.94 0.97
CA VAL A 133 -9.85 3.76 0.79
C VAL A 133 -10.49 4.03 2.14
N VAL A 134 -11.20 5.14 2.25
CA VAL A 134 -11.99 5.45 3.46
C VAL A 134 -13.46 5.30 3.10
N GLU A 135 -14.13 4.36 3.72
CA GLU A 135 -15.56 4.11 3.56
C GLU A 135 -16.26 4.17 4.92
N GLY A 136 -17.29 5.01 5.02
CA GLY A 136 -18.03 5.19 6.29
C GLY A 136 -17.12 5.61 7.46
N GLY A 137 -16.08 6.41 7.21
CA GLY A 137 -15.12 6.85 8.22
C GLY A 137 -14.12 5.77 8.67
N LYS A 138 -14.08 4.63 7.98
CA LYS A 138 -13.17 3.51 8.29
C LYS A 138 -12.18 3.28 7.16
N LEU A 139 -10.92 3.06 7.52
CA LEU A 139 -9.90 2.65 6.56
C LEU A 139 -10.19 1.22 6.10
N ARG A 140 -10.28 1.04 4.80
CA ARG A 140 -10.49 -0.23 4.11
C ARG A 140 -9.42 -0.40 3.05
N MET A 141 -9.35 -1.58 2.44
CA MET A 141 -8.44 -1.83 1.33
C MET A 141 -9.17 -2.44 0.14
N GLU A 142 -8.71 -2.10 -1.04
CA GLU A 142 -9.05 -2.72 -2.30
C GLU A 142 -7.84 -3.50 -2.82
N ILE A 143 -8.06 -4.61 -3.52
CA ILE A 143 -6.98 -5.46 -4.02
C ILE A 143 -7.19 -5.75 -5.50
N ASN A 144 -6.16 -5.52 -6.31
CA ASN A 144 -6.13 -5.93 -7.70
C ASN A 144 -5.44 -7.29 -7.81
N VAL A 145 -6.23 -8.36 -7.86
CA VAL A 145 -5.73 -9.74 -7.87
C VAL A 145 -4.95 -10.08 -9.13
N GLU A 146 -5.27 -9.46 -10.26
CA GLU A 146 -4.55 -9.67 -11.52
C GLU A 146 -3.14 -9.06 -11.46
N VAL A 147 -2.99 -7.88 -10.87
CA VAL A 147 -1.68 -7.26 -10.64
C VAL A 147 -0.83 -8.12 -9.73
N LEU A 148 -1.38 -8.61 -8.61
CA LEU A 148 -0.67 -9.50 -7.71
C LEU A 148 -0.24 -10.79 -8.42
N ARG A 149 -1.14 -11.39 -9.22
CA ARG A 149 -0.84 -12.59 -10.00
C ARG A 149 0.32 -12.40 -10.99
N ARG A 150 0.34 -11.27 -11.73
CA ARG A 150 1.45 -10.94 -12.63
C ARG A 150 2.76 -10.77 -11.89
N ALA A 151 2.73 -10.13 -10.74
CA ALA A 151 3.88 -9.98 -9.85
C ALA A 151 4.27 -11.30 -9.15
N ARG A 152 3.58 -12.41 -9.41
CA ARG A 152 3.79 -13.72 -8.76
C ARG A 152 3.62 -13.66 -7.24
N LEU A 153 2.82 -12.73 -6.76
CA LEU A 153 2.46 -12.58 -5.36
C LEU A 153 1.18 -13.37 -5.07
N LYS A 154 1.17 -14.10 -3.95
CA LYS A 154 0.02 -14.92 -3.56
C LYS A 154 -0.63 -14.35 -2.31
N PRO A 155 -1.72 -13.60 -2.41
CA PRO A 155 -2.47 -13.17 -1.26
C PRO A 155 -3.18 -14.37 -0.61
N SER A 156 -3.21 -14.42 0.72
CA SER A 156 -3.97 -15.43 1.44
C SER A 156 -5.48 -15.22 1.27
N ALA A 157 -6.27 -16.28 1.38
CA ALA A 157 -7.73 -16.19 1.37
C ALA A 157 -8.25 -15.18 2.41
N LYS A 158 -7.67 -15.19 3.61
CA LYS A 158 -8.02 -14.27 4.68
C LYS A 158 -7.80 -12.79 4.32
N LEU A 159 -6.74 -12.47 3.57
CA LEU A 159 -6.52 -11.11 3.09
C LEU A 159 -7.58 -10.70 2.08
N LEU A 160 -7.95 -11.60 1.18
CA LEU A 160 -8.98 -11.35 0.17
C LEU A 160 -10.38 -11.17 0.79
N GLU A 161 -10.71 -11.94 1.82
CA GLU A 161 -11.99 -11.87 2.53
C GLU A 161 -12.24 -10.52 3.23
N VAL A 162 -11.19 -9.86 3.71
CA VAL A 162 -11.30 -8.58 4.40
C VAL A 162 -11.19 -7.37 3.47
N ALA A 163 -10.92 -7.58 2.19
CA ALA A 163 -10.90 -6.51 1.19
C ALA A 163 -12.31 -5.94 0.96
N ALA A 164 -12.41 -4.62 0.88
CA ALA A 164 -13.66 -3.94 0.54
C ALA A 164 -14.07 -4.21 -0.92
N ARG A 165 -13.08 -4.32 -1.81
CA ARG A 165 -13.29 -4.59 -3.23
C ARG A 165 -12.12 -5.41 -3.81
N LEU A 166 -12.45 -6.36 -4.66
CA LEU A 166 -11.48 -7.09 -5.49
C LEU A 166 -11.63 -6.65 -6.95
N VAL A 167 -10.50 -6.31 -7.56
CA VAL A 167 -10.40 -5.92 -8.98
C VAL A 167 -9.56 -6.95 -9.72
N GLY A 168 -9.80 -7.11 -11.02
CA GLY A 168 -9.04 -8.06 -11.83
C GLY A 168 -9.43 -9.53 -11.63
N THR A 169 -10.61 -9.80 -11.06
CA THR A 169 -11.17 -11.15 -10.93
C THR A 169 -11.78 -11.68 -12.24
N GLY A 170 -11.44 -11.07 -13.37
CA GLY A 170 -12.02 -11.40 -14.67
C GLY A 170 -11.90 -12.89 -14.98
N ARG A 171 -13.04 -13.48 -15.27
CA ARG A 171 -13.22 -14.84 -15.77
C ARG A 171 -12.18 -15.13 -16.85
N GLY A 172 -11.37 -16.17 -16.61
CA GLY A 172 -10.69 -16.83 -17.70
C GLY A 172 -11.75 -17.19 -18.74
N GLY A 173 -11.68 -16.54 -19.90
CA GLY A 173 -12.60 -16.82 -20.98
C GLY A 173 -12.52 -18.28 -21.33
N SER A 174 -13.61 -18.99 -21.17
CA SER A 174 -13.85 -20.26 -21.81
C SER A 174 -13.98 -19.97 -23.32
N SER A 175 -13.11 -20.52 -24.07
CA SER A 175 -13.34 -20.85 -25.49
C SER A 175 -12.78 -22.20 -25.74
#